data_f3bcea2ff55833c5144906cb1edbc965
#
_entry.id   f3bcea2ff55833c5144906cb1edbc965
#
_cell.length_a   1.000
_cell.length_b   1.000
_cell.length_c   1.000
_cell.angle_alpha   90.00
_cell.angle_beta   90.00
_cell.angle_gamma   90.00
#
_symmetry.space_group_name_H-M   'P 1'
#
loop_
_entity.id
_entity.type
_entity.pdbx_description
1 polymer ?
#
loop_
_entity_poly.entity_id
_entity_poly.type
_entity_poly.pdbx_seq_one_letter_code
_entity_poly.pdbx_strand_id
1 'polypeptide(L)'
;NKTLTVSALMIFPMILIIVSLFGGRMVKQRKIQQESLSKLSDLIQEDLSGISAIKIYAQEDAEKKEFNNYNKVYRNSAIKLARTASTLFPLLQGISSISLLILLGLGTSQLENGFITIGGLVALILFVERLVFPTALLGFTLNTFQLGQVSLDRVEEIFQNNPKIVDKPR
;
A
#
# COMPACT_ATOMS: atom_id res chain seq x y z
N ASN A 1 25.98 -22.64 -4.92
CA ASN A 1 25.39 -23.46 -5.98
C ASN A 1 24.45 -22.61 -6.82
N LYS A 2 24.83 -22.34 -8.10
CA LYS A 2 24.08 -21.44 -9.01
C LYS A 2 22.63 -21.88 -9.21
N THR A 3 22.40 -23.18 -9.34
CA THR A 3 21.06 -23.73 -9.58
C THR A 3 20.10 -23.47 -8.44
N LEU A 4 20.51 -23.71 -7.19
CA LEU A 4 19.70 -23.45 -6.01
C LEU A 4 19.44 -21.94 -5.81
N THR A 5 20.45 -21.12 -6.03
CA THR A 5 20.30 -19.65 -5.93
C THR A 5 19.30 -19.13 -6.96
N VAL A 6 19.38 -19.57 -8.21
CA VAL A 6 18.44 -19.14 -9.27
C VAL A 6 17.02 -19.62 -8.95
N SER A 7 16.85 -20.88 -8.53
CA SER A 7 15.52 -21.42 -8.15
C SER A 7 14.88 -20.64 -7.01
N ALA A 8 15.67 -20.28 -6.00
CA ALA A 8 15.18 -19.48 -4.86
C ALA A 8 14.83 -18.04 -5.27
N LEU A 9 15.61 -17.44 -6.16
CA LEU A 9 15.39 -16.05 -6.60
C LEU A 9 14.23 -15.91 -7.60
N MET A 10 13.79 -16.97 -8.26
CA MET A 10 12.63 -16.93 -9.18
C MET A 10 11.34 -16.44 -8.54
N ILE A 11 11.23 -16.50 -7.23
CA ILE A 11 10.05 -16.06 -6.47
C ILE A 11 10.00 -14.53 -6.28
N PHE A 12 11.14 -13.84 -6.31
CA PHE A 12 11.21 -12.40 -6.03
C PHE A 12 10.49 -11.51 -7.06
N PRO A 13 10.53 -11.79 -8.38
CA PRO A 13 9.70 -11.07 -9.34
C PRO A 13 8.20 -11.14 -9.01
N MET A 14 7.72 -12.28 -8.51
CA MET A 14 6.32 -12.46 -8.09
C MET A 14 5.99 -11.58 -6.88
N ILE A 15 6.91 -11.46 -5.92
CA ILE A 15 6.78 -10.55 -4.78
C ILE A 15 6.62 -9.09 -5.27
N LEU A 16 7.46 -8.65 -6.19
CA LEU A 16 7.39 -7.29 -6.76
C LEU A 16 6.05 -7.01 -7.46
N ILE A 17 5.56 -7.96 -8.26
CA ILE A 17 4.26 -7.86 -8.93
C ILE A 17 3.13 -7.71 -7.90
N ILE A 18 3.11 -8.55 -6.88
CA ILE A 18 2.08 -8.53 -5.84
C ILE A 18 2.12 -7.21 -5.06
N VAL A 19 3.29 -6.76 -4.64
CA VAL A 19 3.44 -5.49 -3.91
C VAL A 19 2.98 -4.31 -4.76
N SER A 20 3.33 -4.30 -6.05
CA SER A 20 2.88 -3.26 -6.98
C SER A 20 1.35 -3.24 -7.14
N LEU A 21 0.72 -4.40 -7.34
CA LEU A 21 -0.73 -4.52 -7.48
C LEU A 21 -1.48 -4.10 -6.20
N PHE A 22 -0.99 -4.55 -5.04
CA PHE A 22 -1.57 -4.17 -3.75
C PHE A 22 -1.33 -2.70 -3.43
N GLY A 23 -0.14 -2.17 -3.71
CA GLY A 23 0.21 -0.76 -3.54
C GLY A 23 -0.74 0.16 -4.30
N GLY A 24 -0.97 -0.09 -5.59
CA GLY A 24 -1.91 0.68 -6.39
C GLY A 24 -3.35 0.62 -5.86
N ARG A 25 -3.81 -0.58 -5.43
CA ARG A 25 -5.13 -0.74 -4.80
C ARG A 25 -5.24 0.03 -3.49
N MET A 26 -4.21 -0.02 -2.64
CA MET A 26 -4.18 0.69 -1.36
C MET A 26 -4.22 2.21 -1.54
N VAL A 27 -3.49 2.75 -2.50
CA VAL A 27 -3.52 4.19 -2.82
C VAL A 27 -4.94 4.62 -3.23
N LYS A 28 -5.59 3.88 -4.13
CA LYS A 28 -6.96 4.16 -4.54
C LYS A 28 -7.96 4.08 -3.37
N GLN A 29 -7.85 3.04 -2.55
CA GLN A 29 -8.72 2.86 -1.39
C GLN A 29 -8.50 3.93 -0.32
N ARG A 30 -7.25 4.37 -0.11
CA ARG A 30 -6.92 5.47 0.79
C ARG A 30 -7.54 6.78 0.33
N LYS A 31 -7.52 7.06 -0.97
CA LYS A 31 -8.20 8.24 -1.54
C LYS A 31 -9.70 8.20 -1.24
N ILE A 32 -10.38 7.08 -1.50
CA ILE A 32 -11.81 6.91 -1.23
C ILE A 32 -12.11 7.08 0.27
N GLN A 33 -11.28 6.51 1.13
CA GLN A 33 -11.41 6.67 2.59
C GLN A 33 -11.27 8.14 3.00
N GLN A 34 -10.29 8.85 2.46
CA GLN A 34 -10.06 10.26 2.76
C GLN A 34 -11.23 11.13 2.29
N GLU A 35 -11.75 10.91 1.08
CA GLU A 35 -12.94 11.59 0.57
C GLU A 35 -14.17 11.32 1.46
N SER A 36 -14.34 10.09 1.93
CA SER A 36 -15.44 9.74 2.84
C SER A 36 -15.29 10.40 4.22
N LEU A 37 -14.05 10.51 4.72
CA LEU A 37 -13.75 11.22 5.97
C LEU A 37 -14.02 12.71 5.85
N SER A 38 -13.62 13.33 4.73
CA SER A 38 -13.89 14.76 4.49
C SER A 38 -15.38 15.04 4.53
N LYS A 39 -16.20 14.27 3.80
CA LYS A 39 -17.66 14.43 3.80
C LYS A 39 -18.28 14.27 5.18
N LEU A 40 -17.79 13.31 5.96
CA LEU A 40 -18.25 13.14 7.34
C LEU A 40 -17.85 14.33 8.22
N SER A 41 -16.64 14.87 8.04
CA SER A 41 -16.17 16.03 8.77
C SER A 41 -16.94 17.31 8.40
N ASP A 42 -17.26 17.48 7.12
CA ASP A 42 -18.06 18.61 6.63
C ASP A 42 -19.45 18.59 7.27
N LEU A 43 -20.12 17.41 7.30
CA LEU A 43 -21.40 17.26 8.00
C LEU A 43 -21.30 17.62 9.50
N ILE A 44 -20.27 17.13 10.19
CA ILE A 44 -20.06 17.43 11.60
C ILE A 44 -19.88 18.94 11.82
N GLN A 45 -19.15 19.63 10.95
CA GLN A 45 -18.96 21.08 11.04
C GLN A 45 -20.25 21.83 10.76
N GLU A 46 -21.07 21.37 9.81
CA GLU A 46 -22.39 21.91 9.51
C GLU A 46 -23.32 21.76 10.70
N ASP A 47 -23.43 20.56 11.28
CA ASP A 47 -24.25 20.27 12.48
C ASP A 47 -23.84 21.12 13.68
N LEU A 48 -22.52 21.25 13.92
CA LEU A 48 -22.02 22.08 15.03
C LEU A 48 -22.30 23.57 14.84
N SER A 49 -22.19 24.05 13.60
CA SER A 49 -22.49 25.44 13.26
C SER A 49 -23.99 25.71 13.30
N GLY A 50 -24.81 24.75 12.90
CA GLY A 50 -26.26 24.80 12.86
C GLY A 50 -26.98 24.26 14.09
N ILE A 51 -26.27 23.97 15.20
CA ILE A 51 -26.81 23.26 16.35
C ILE A 51 -28.05 23.94 16.97
N SER A 52 -28.10 25.25 16.94
CA SER A 52 -29.25 26.01 17.42
C SER A 52 -30.49 25.75 16.56
N ALA A 53 -30.34 25.70 15.24
CA ALA A 53 -31.44 25.40 14.34
C ALA A 53 -31.93 23.96 14.51
N ILE A 54 -31.01 23.01 14.60
CA ILE A 54 -31.32 21.60 14.84
C ILE A 54 -32.16 21.46 16.13
N LYS A 55 -31.80 22.17 17.17
CA LYS A 55 -32.52 22.17 18.46
C LYS A 55 -33.88 22.85 18.39
N ILE A 56 -33.97 24.00 17.73
CA ILE A 56 -35.24 24.74 17.60
C ILE A 56 -36.27 23.92 16.79
N TYR A 57 -35.83 23.25 15.74
CA TYR A 57 -36.71 22.47 14.86
C TYR A 57 -36.81 20.99 15.25
N ALA A 58 -36.18 20.58 16.35
CA ALA A 58 -36.16 19.20 16.85
C ALA A 58 -35.77 18.15 15.77
N GLN A 59 -34.70 18.46 15.00
CA GLN A 59 -34.23 17.63 13.88
C GLN A 59 -33.12 16.64 14.28
N GLU A 60 -32.87 16.42 15.56
CA GLU A 60 -31.75 15.58 16.06
C GLU A 60 -31.78 14.15 15.49
N ASP A 61 -32.97 13.57 15.36
CA ASP A 61 -33.10 12.20 14.83
C ASP A 61 -32.79 12.13 13.32
N ALA A 62 -33.15 13.17 12.57
CA ALA A 62 -32.82 13.28 11.16
C ALA A 62 -31.32 13.40 10.95
N GLU A 63 -30.66 14.33 11.66
CA GLU A 63 -29.21 14.52 11.60
C GLU A 63 -28.44 13.30 12.07
N LYS A 64 -28.88 12.65 13.15
CA LYS A 64 -28.30 11.38 13.59
C LYS A 64 -28.38 10.26 12.54
N LYS A 65 -29.47 10.21 11.79
CA LYS A 65 -29.64 9.24 10.69
C LYS A 65 -28.70 9.55 9.55
N GLU A 66 -28.55 10.82 9.19
CA GLU A 66 -27.64 11.27 8.16
C GLU A 66 -26.17 11.02 8.56
N PHE A 67 -25.77 11.40 9.75
CA PHE A 67 -24.45 11.06 10.31
C PHE A 67 -24.16 9.57 10.26
N ASN A 68 -25.11 8.73 10.66
CA ASN A 68 -24.95 7.28 10.60
C ASN A 68 -24.73 6.77 9.17
N ASN A 69 -25.34 7.38 8.16
CA ASN A 69 -25.14 7.01 6.76
C ASN A 69 -23.72 7.34 6.29
N TYR A 70 -23.25 8.59 6.53
CA TYR A 70 -21.88 8.99 6.19
C TYR A 70 -20.85 8.16 6.96
N ASN A 71 -21.07 7.91 8.24
CA ASN A 71 -20.21 7.08 9.08
C ASN A 71 -20.13 5.62 8.57
N LYS A 72 -21.24 5.05 8.08
CA LYS A 72 -21.24 3.71 7.45
C LYS A 72 -20.36 3.69 6.19
N VAL A 73 -20.45 4.71 5.35
CA VAL A 73 -19.63 4.83 4.13
C VAL A 73 -18.15 4.92 4.49
N TYR A 74 -17.80 5.79 5.44
CA TYR A 74 -16.43 5.92 5.94
C TYR A 74 -15.92 4.61 6.54
N ARG A 75 -16.68 4.01 7.44
CA ARG A 75 -16.32 2.72 8.07
C ARG A 75 -16.07 1.63 7.03
N ASN A 76 -16.94 1.51 6.02
CA ASN A 76 -16.81 0.49 5.00
C ASN A 76 -15.57 0.71 4.14
N SER A 77 -15.25 1.95 3.79
CA SER A 77 -14.02 2.31 3.06
C SER A 77 -12.77 2.01 3.90
N ALA A 78 -12.79 2.34 5.19
CA ALA A 78 -11.70 2.07 6.13
C ALA A 78 -11.47 0.56 6.31
N ILE A 79 -12.54 -0.23 6.49
CA ILE A 79 -12.44 -1.70 6.59
C ILE A 79 -11.90 -2.31 5.29
N LYS A 80 -12.31 -1.79 4.13
CA LYS A 80 -11.81 -2.27 2.83
C LYS A 80 -10.32 -2.04 2.68
N LEU A 81 -9.84 -0.85 3.06
CA LEU A 81 -8.41 -0.52 3.08
C LEU A 81 -7.65 -1.43 4.06
N ALA A 82 -8.15 -1.56 5.30
CA ALA A 82 -7.56 -2.40 6.33
C ALA A 82 -7.44 -3.86 5.88
N ARG A 83 -8.49 -4.43 5.27
CA ARG A 83 -8.45 -5.80 4.73
C ARG A 83 -7.37 -5.97 3.67
N THR A 84 -7.28 -5.03 2.73
CA THR A 84 -6.24 -5.08 1.69
C THR A 84 -4.84 -5.01 2.29
N ALA A 85 -4.61 -4.10 3.23
CA ALA A 85 -3.33 -3.94 3.91
C ALA A 85 -2.95 -5.17 4.75
N SER A 86 -3.91 -5.71 5.53
CA SER A 86 -3.67 -6.87 6.38
C SER A 86 -3.46 -8.17 5.61
N THR A 87 -3.98 -8.29 4.39
CA THR A 87 -3.79 -9.49 3.56
C THR A 87 -2.41 -9.53 2.91
N LEU A 88 -1.76 -8.38 2.70
CA LEU A 88 -0.49 -8.32 1.99
C LEU A 88 0.63 -9.08 2.71
N PHE A 89 0.82 -8.86 4.02
CA PHE A 89 1.90 -9.49 4.77
C PHE A 89 1.79 -11.03 4.85
N PRO A 90 0.64 -11.63 5.17
CA PRO A 90 0.47 -13.09 5.12
C PRO A 90 0.69 -13.65 3.71
N LEU A 91 0.30 -12.92 2.67
CA LEU A 91 0.53 -13.35 1.30
C LEU A 91 2.03 -13.39 0.96
N LEU A 92 2.78 -12.35 1.34
CA LEU A 92 4.23 -12.31 1.14
C LEU A 92 4.93 -13.42 1.93
N GLN A 93 4.49 -13.67 3.16
CA GLN A 93 5.01 -14.76 3.98
C GLN A 93 4.71 -16.14 3.35
N GLY A 94 3.51 -16.34 2.81
CA GLY A 94 3.15 -17.58 2.11
C GLY A 94 4.05 -17.85 0.89
N ILE A 95 4.33 -16.81 0.10
CA ILE A 95 5.23 -16.89 -1.05
C ILE A 95 6.66 -17.19 -0.61
N SER A 96 7.13 -16.57 0.47
CA SER A 96 8.44 -16.88 1.06
C SER A 96 8.53 -18.35 1.50
N SER A 97 7.46 -18.87 2.10
CA SER A 97 7.40 -20.29 2.50
C SER A 97 7.47 -21.26 1.31
N ILE A 98 6.92 -20.89 0.15
CA ILE A 98 7.07 -21.67 -1.08
C ILE A 98 8.55 -21.71 -1.51
N SER A 99 9.28 -20.59 -1.43
CA SER A 99 10.72 -20.57 -1.70
C SER A 99 11.49 -21.50 -0.78
N LEU A 100 11.14 -21.52 0.51
CA LEU A 100 11.73 -22.43 1.48
C LEU A 100 11.49 -23.90 1.11
N LEU A 101 10.27 -24.27 0.70
CA LEU A 101 9.96 -25.63 0.27
C LEU A 101 10.76 -26.04 -0.98
N ILE A 102 10.91 -25.14 -1.95
CA ILE A 102 11.73 -25.37 -3.13
C ILE A 102 13.20 -25.58 -2.73
N LEU A 103 13.74 -24.74 -1.84
CA LEU A 103 15.10 -24.86 -1.35
C LEU A 103 15.34 -26.17 -0.57
N LEU A 104 14.39 -26.59 0.26
CA LEU A 104 14.49 -27.86 0.97
C LEU A 104 14.43 -29.04 -0.01
N GLY A 105 13.48 -29.04 -0.94
CA GLY A 105 13.31 -30.13 -1.90
C GLY A 105 14.51 -30.30 -2.84
N LEU A 106 14.98 -29.23 -3.47
CA LEU A 106 16.14 -29.25 -4.37
C LEU A 106 17.46 -29.32 -3.57
N GLY A 107 17.51 -28.70 -2.40
CA GLY A 107 18.70 -28.64 -1.55
C GLY A 107 19.09 -29.98 -0.97
N THR A 108 18.14 -30.83 -0.57
CA THR A 108 18.41 -32.20 -0.07
C THR A 108 19.05 -33.05 -1.15
N SER A 109 18.54 -33.01 -2.38
CA SER A 109 19.14 -33.74 -3.51
C SER A 109 20.58 -33.25 -3.80
N GLN A 110 20.85 -31.97 -3.69
CA GLN A 110 22.20 -31.43 -3.90
C GLN A 110 23.15 -31.73 -2.73
N LEU A 111 22.59 -31.88 -1.53
CA LEU A 111 23.33 -32.30 -0.34
C LEU A 111 23.77 -33.77 -0.44
N GLU A 112 22.87 -34.66 -0.85
CA GLU A 112 23.16 -36.08 -1.08
C GLU A 112 24.25 -36.28 -2.14
N ASN A 113 24.26 -35.46 -3.18
CA ASN A 113 25.28 -35.49 -4.23
C ASN A 113 26.60 -34.78 -3.85
N GLY A 114 26.71 -34.24 -2.62
CA GLY A 114 27.91 -33.57 -2.12
C GLY A 114 28.19 -32.18 -2.74
N PHE A 115 27.25 -31.60 -3.50
CA PHE A 115 27.42 -30.28 -4.15
C PHE A 115 27.21 -29.09 -3.21
N ILE A 116 26.65 -29.30 -2.02
CA ILE A 116 26.43 -28.29 -0.98
C ILE A 116 26.59 -28.94 0.39
N THR A 117 27.02 -28.17 1.37
CA THR A 117 27.05 -28.57 2.79
C THR A 117 25.76 -28.20 3.50
N ILE A 118 25.45 -28.84 4.64
CA ILE A 118 24.31 -28.49 5.48
C ILE A 118 24.37 -27.01 5.87
N GLY A 119 25.54 -26.53 6.31
CA GLY A 119 25.73 -25.11 6.64
C GLY A 119 25.48 -24.17 5.46
N GLY A 120 25.89 -24.58 4.25
CA GLY A 120 25.62 -23.81 3.04
C GLY A 120 24.15 -23.75 2.67
N LEU A 121 23.39 -24.85 2.86
CA LEU A 121 21.94 -24.86 2.65
C LEU A 121 21.21 -23.96 3.68
N VAL A 122 21.56 -24.07 4.95
CA VAL A 122 20.98 -23.24 6.02
C VAL A 122 21.29 -21.75 5.77
N ALA A 123 22.54 -21.41 5.40
CA ALA A 123 22.90 -20.04 5.07
C ALA A 123 22.08 -19.50 3.91
N LEU A 124 21.86 -20.31 2.85
CA LEU A 124 21.06 -19.90 1.70
C LEU A 124 19.60 -19.64 2.08
N ILE A 125 19.01 -20.49 2.91
CA ILE A 125 17.65 -20.30 3.43
C ILE A 125 17.54 -18.96 4.18
N LEU A 126 18.47 -18.70 5.11
CA LEU A 126 18.49 -17.45 5.88
C LEU A 126 18.66 -16.20 4.99
N PHE A 127 19.49 -16.27 3.96
CA PHE A 127 19.65 -15.16 3.03
C PHE A 127 18.37 -14.90 2.22
N VAL A 128 17.71 -15.94 1.75
CA VAL A 128 16.46 -15.80 0.99
C VAL A 128 15.36 -15.22 1.86
N GLU A 129 15.19 -15.69 3.09
CA GLU A 129 14.22 -15.12 4.03
C GLU A 129 14.49 -13.63 4.30
N ARG A 130 15.75 -13.26 4.51
CA ARG A 130 16.11 -11.84 4.75
C ARG A 130 15.90 -10.93 3.54
N LEU A 131 15.88 -11.45 2.33
CA LEU A 131 15.65 -10.69 1.10
C LEU A 131 14.18 -10.33 0.86
N VAL A 132 13.23 -11.04 1.46
CA VAL A 132 11.78 -10.84 1.26
C VAL A 132 11.37 -9.42 1.62
N PHE A 133 11.72 -8.96 2.80
CA PHE A 133 11.35 -7.63 3.29
C PHE A 133 11.96 -6.48 2.47
N PRO A 134 13.27 -6.44 2.18
CA PRO A 134 13.85 -5.42 1.30
C PRO A 134 13.21 -5.42 -0.11
N THR A 135 12.90 -6.59 -0.66
CA THR A 135 12.23 -6.70 -1.97
C THR A 135 10.82 -6.10 -1.93
N ALA A 136 10.05 -6.39 -0.89
CA ALA A 136 8.74 -5.77 -0.68
C ALA A 136 8.87 -4.25 -0.53
N LEU A 137 9.86 -3.77 0.22
CA LEU A 137 10.13 -2.34 0.42
C LEU A 137 10.47 -1.63 -0.91
N LEU A 138 11.25 -2.25 -1.78
CA LEU A 138 11.52 -1.73 -3.12
C LEU A 138 10.23 -1.51 -3.92
N GLY A 139 9.28 -2.46 -3.88
CA GLY A 139 7.99 -2.31 -4.53
C GLY A 139 7.19 -1.10 -4.02
N PHE A 140 7.17 -0.86 -2.70
CA PHE A 140 6.55 0.34 -2.12
C PHE A 140 7.28 1.62 -2.51
N THR A 141 8.61 1.60 -2.52
CA THR A 141 9.43 2.76 -2.90
C THR A 141 9.18 3.17 -4.34
N LEU A 142 9.08 2.21 -5.27
CA LEU A 142 8.76 2.49 -6.66
C LEU A 142 7.39 3.19 -6.82
N ASN A 143 6.37 2.72 -6.10
CA ASN A 143 5.05 3.38 -6.11
C ASN A 143 5.12 4.81 -5.56
N THR A 144 5.87 5.04 -4.46
CA THR A 144 6.04 6.36 -3.87
C THR A 144 6.81 7.29 -4.80
N PHE A 145 7.83 6.79 -5.48
CA PHE A 145 8.60 7.54 -6.46
C PHE A 145 7.72 7.99 -7.65
N GLN A 146 6.88 7.10 -8.18
CA GLN A 146 5.94 7.44 -9.26
C GLN A 146 4.95 8.55 -8.83
N LEU A 147 4.43 8.48 -7.60
CA LEU A 147 3.57 9.54 -7.06
C LEU A 147 4.33 10.87 -6.92
N GLY A 148 5.61 10.81 -6.51
CA GLY A 148 6.50 11.97 -6.44
C GLY A 148 6.72 12.62 -7.80
N GLN A 149 6.96 11.83 -8.85
CA GLN A 149 7.11 12.33 -10.22
C GLN A 149 5.87 13.07 -10.69
N VAL A 150 4.67 12.49 -10.54
CA VAL A 150 3.41 13.15 -10.92
C VAL A 150 3.21 14.48 -10.17
N SER A 151 3.66 14.55 -8.91
CA SER A 151 3.58 15.78 -8.13
C SER A 151 4.57 16.85 -8.63
N LEU A 152 5.77 16.45 -9.02
CA LEU A 152 6.77 17.34 -9.63
C LEU A 152 6.31 17.87 -10.97
N ASP A 153 5.75 17.01 -11.83
CA ASP A 153 5.20 17.42 -13.15
C ASP A 153 4.15 18.52 -12.99
N ARG A 154 3.26 18.41 -11.99
CA ARG A 154 2.26 19.45 -11.70
C ARG A 154 2.87 20.76 -11.22
N VAL A 155 3.92 20.70 -10.42
CA VAL A 155 4.64 21.88 -9.96
C VAL A 155 5.37 22.55 -11.14
N GLU A 156 5.98 21.76 -12.01
CA GLU A 156 6.66 22.24 -13.20
C GLU A 156 5.68 22.94 -14.17
N GLU A 157 4.48 22.36 -14.36
CA GLU A 157 3.42 22.97 -15.16
C GLU A 157 3.04 24.38 -14.65
N ILE A 158 3.02 24.58 -13.32
CA ILE A 158 2.77 25.91 -12.74
C ILE A 158 3.90 26.87 -13.05
N PHE A 159 5.16 26.43 -12.95
CA PHE A 159 6.33 27.28 -13.26
C PHE A 159 6.48 27.60 -14.76
N GLN A 160 5.99 26.72 -15.63
CA GLN A 160 5.99 26.96 -17.08
C GLN A 160 4.88 27.94 -17.52
N ASN A 161 3.88 28.19 -16.68
CA ASN A 161 2.84 29.16 -16.93
C ASN A 161 3.39 30.60 -16.78
N ASN A 162 3.73 31.22 -17.89
CA ASN A 162 4.13 32.62 -17.90
C ASN A 162 2.96 33.54 -17.50
N PRO A 163 3.09 34.40 -16.50
CA PRO A 163 2.04 35.33 -16.12
C PRO A 163 1.71 36.27 -17.28
N LYS A 164 0.41 36.34 -17.67
CA LYS A 164 -0.06 37.26 -18.70
C LYS A 164 0.06 38.74 -18.30
N ILE A 165 0.14 39.01 -16.99
CA ILE A 165 0.30 40.34 -16.42
C ILE A 165 1.65 40.39 -15.73
N VAL A 166 2.57 41.17 -16.28
CA VAL A 166 3.92 41.40 -15.74
C VAL A 166 4.03 42.85 -15.34
N ASP A 167 4.56 43.15 -14.17
CA ASP A 167 4.87 44.51 -13.76
C ASP A 167 5.91 45.14 -14.69
N LYS A 168 5.65 46.38 -15.12
CA LYS A 168 6.65 47.11 -15.90
C LYS A 168 7.87 47.36 -15.04
N PRO A 169 9.11 47.16 -15.59
CA PRO A 169 10.32 47.54 -14.88
C PRO A 169 10.25 49.01 -14.52
N ARG A 170 10.46 49.31 -13.24
CA ARG A 170 10.62 50.69 -12.72
C ARG A 170 11.90 51.32 -13.22
#